data_46269ec33d88d32d57da6dc7f4e707b0
#
_entry.id   46269ec33d88d32d57da6dc7f4e707b0
#
_cell.length_a   1.000
_cell.length_b   1.000
_cell.length_c   1.000
_cell.angle_alpha   90.00
_cell.angle_beta   90.00
_cell.angle_gamma   90.00
#
_symmetry.space_group_name_H-M   'P 1'
#
loop_
_entity.id
_entity.type
_entity.pdbx_description
1 polymer ?
#
loop_
_entity_poly.entity_id
_entity_poly.type
_entity_poly.pdbx_seq_one_letter_code
_entity_poly.pdbx_strand_id
1 'polypeptide(L)'
;MDFPKTNAAHYNDTVVRQFSIMAVVWGVVGMLVGVIIAAQLAWPELNLGIPWLSYGRLRPLHTNAVIFGFGGSALFATSYYVVQRTCQVRLFAGPLAAFTFWGWVLVIAAAVVSLPMGYTQAKEYAELEWPIDILITLVWVSYAIVFFGTIGTRKVKHIYVANWFFGAFILAVALLHLVNSAAIPAGMMKSYSAYAGVQDAMVQWWYGHNAVGFFLTAGFLGMMYYFIPKQAGRPVYSYRLSIVHFWALIFTYMWAGPHHLHYTALPDWTQSVGMVFSLILLAPSWGGMINGIMTLSGAWHKLRDDPILRFLIVSLSFYGMSTFEGPMMSIKTVNALSHYTDWTVGHVHSGALGWVGLISMGSLYYLVPRLFGREKMHSIKAIELHFWMATIGIVLYIAAMWIAGVMQGLMWRAVNPDGTLTYTFVESVKATYPFYVIRVAGGLLYLGGMLVMAWNVWATAISGRSVKVAIPAVNAAHA
;
A
#
# COMPACT_ATOMS: atom_id res chain seq x y z
N MET A 1 -42.30 -31.34 15.03
CA MET A 1 -42.47 -29.98 14.52
C MET A 1 -41.17 -29.56 13.83
N ASP A 2 -41.16 -29.72 12.48
CA ASP A 2 -40.02 -29.27 11.68
C ASP A 2 -40.08 -27.75 11.58
N PHE A 3 -39.15 -27.09 12.26
CA PHE A 3 -38.92 -25.63 12.05
C PHE A 3 -38.44 -25.43 10.62
N PRO A 4 -39.03 -24.53 9.84
CA PRO A 4 -38.58 -24.26 8.49
C PRO A 4 -37.11 -23.80 8.57
N LYS A 5 -36.20 -24.51 7.89
CA LYS A 5 -34.84 -24.11 7.66
C LYS A 5 -34.89 -22.76 6.93
N THR A 6 -34.80 -21.65 7.67
CA THR A 6 -34.66 -20.34 7.07
C THR A 6 -33.40 -20.39 6.22
N ASN A 7 -33.54 -20.31 4.89
CA ASN A 7 -32.45 -20.17 3.95
C ASN A 7 -31.82 -18.77 4.14
N ALA A 8 -31.17 -18.54 5.28
CA ALA A 8 -30.52 -17.31 5.58
C ALA A 8 -29.43 -17.08 4.55
N ALA A 9 -29.48 -15.95 3.85
CA ALA A 9 -28.42 -15.56 2.93
C ALA A 9 -27.11 -15.35 3.72
N HIS A 10 -25.99 -15.82 3.16
CA HIS A 10 -24.67 -15.76 3.80
C HIS A 10 -23.73 -14.84 3.02
N TYR A 11 -22.83 -14.18 3.73
CA TYR A 11 -21.74 -13.44 3.11
C TYR A 11 -20.83 -14.33 2.27
N ASN A 12 -20.22 -13.78 1.23
CA ASN A 12 -19.23 -14.50 0.43
C ASN A 12 -17.82 -14.26 1.01
N ASP A 13 -17.45 -15.04 2.01
CA ASP A 13 -16.14 -14.96 2.65
C ASP A 13 -15.07 -15.83 1.98
N THR A 14 -15.42 -16.62 0.95
CA THR A 14 -14.45 -17.48 0.26
C THR A 14 -13.36 -16.65 -0.40
N VAL A 15 -13.74 -15.68 -1.20
CA VAL A 15 -12.78 -14.79 -1.90
C VAL A 15 -11.99 -13.93 -0.89
N VAL A 16 -12.65 -13.50 0.20
CA VAL A 16 -11.98 -12.76 1.28
C VAL A 16 -10.87 -13.61 1.94
N ARG A 17 -11.16 -14.89 2.21
CA ARG A 17 -10.14 -15.83 2.74
C ARG A 17 -8.98 -16.01 1.77
N GLN A 18 -9.28 -16.24 0.51
CA GLN A 18 -8.27 -16.43 -0.54
C GLN A 18 -7.32 -15.23 -0.62
N PHE A 19 -7.86 -14.01 -0.73
CA PHE A 19 -7.05 -12.81 -0.76
C PHE A 19 -6.28 -12.57 0.56
N SER A 20 -6.87 -12.90 1.72
CA SER A 20 -6.19 -12.76 3.01
C SER A 20 -4.95 -13.66 3.12
N ILE A 21 -5.05 -14.91 2.63
CA ILE A 21 -3.92 -15.84 2.59
C ILE A 21 -2.86 -15.36 1.58
N MET A 22 -3.29 -14.95 0.37
CA MET A 22 -2.35 -14.47 -0.65
C MET A 22 -1.65 -13.18 -0.24
N ALA A 23 -2.30 -12.29 0.54
CA ALA A 23 -1.62 -11.14 1.12
C ALA A 23 -0.44 -11.56 2.00
N VAL A 24 -0.61 -12.56 2.86
CA VAL A 24 0.48 -13.06 3.70
C VAL A 24 1.58 -13.72 2.87
N VAL A 25 1.22 -14.52 1.86
CA VAL A 25 2.20 -15.16 0.95
C VAL A 25 3.04 -14.11 0.22
N TRP A 26 2.40 -13.15 -0.43
CA TRP A 26 3.10 -12.08 -1.13
C TRP A 26 3.87 -11.14 -0.20
N GLY A 27 3.38 -10.96 1.04
CA GLY A 27 4.09 -10.23 2.08
C GLY A 27 5.45 -10.89 2.38
N VAL A 28 5.47 -12.21 2.60
CA VAL A 28 6.73 -12.94 2.83
C VAL A 28 7.63 -12.88 1.59
N VAL A 29 7.11 -13.19 0.41
CA VAL A 29 7.91 -13.20 -0.84
C VAL A 29 8.44 -11.81 -1.17
N GLY A 30 7.59 -10.80 -1.14
CA GLY A 30 7.99 -9.43 -1.47
C GLY A 30 9.02 -8.85 -0.49
N MET A 31 8.86 -9.10 0.83
CA MET A 31 9.83 -8.66 1.83
C MET A 31 11.15 -9.44 1.71
N LEU A 32 11.11 -10.73 1.36
CA LEU A 32 12.32 -11.52 1.09
C LEU A 32 13.11 -10.94 -0.08
N VAL A 33 12.46 -10.66 -1.20
CA VAL A 33 13.11 -10.00 -2.35
C VAL A 33 13.68 -8.64 -1.94
N GLY A 34 12.96 -7.88 -1.10
CA GLY A 34 13.44 -6.62 -0.54
C GLY A 34 14.73 -6.75 0.28
N VAL A 35 14.83 -7.79 1.12
CA VAL A 35 16.05 -8.08 1.88
C VAL A 35 17.20 -8.46 0.95
N ILE A 36 16.93 -9.28 -0.09
CA ILE A 36 17.94 -9.67 -1.08
C ILE A 36 18.51 -8.43 -1.79
N ILE A 37 17.66 -7.54 -2.31
CA ILE A 37 18.15 -6.34 -2.99
C ILE A 37 18.84 -5.36 -2.05
N ALA A 38 18.41 -5.27 -0.78
CA ALA A 38 19.13 -4.49 0.22
C ALA A 38 20.53 -5.07 0.49
N ALA A 39 20.64 -6.39 0.57
CA ALA A 39 21.93 -7.08 0.72
C ALA A 39 22.84 -6.90 -0.50
N GLN A 40 22.30 -6.89 -1.72
CA GLN A 40 23.04 -6.63 -2.95
C GLN A 40 23.63 -5.22 -3.02
N LEU A 41 23.01 -4.23 -2.34
CA LEU A 41 23.60 -2.89 -2.22
C LEU A 41 24.75 -2.84 -1.23
N ALA A 42 24.66 -3.61 -0.14
CA ALA A 42 25.74 -3.71 0.86
C ALA A 42 26.89 -4.63 0.38
N TRP A 43 26.57 -5.67 -0.35
CA TRP A 43 27.51 -6.68 -0.86
C TRP A 43 27.21 -6.96 -2.34
N PRO A 44 27.81 -6.20 -3.28
CA PRO A 44 27.54 -6.32 -4.72
C PRO A 44 27.79 -7.71 -5.30
N GLU A 45 28.64 -8.53 -4.66
CA GLU A 45 28.92 -9.91 -5.05
C GLU A 45 27.66 -10.79 -5.03
N LEU A 46 26.66 -10.42 -4.24
CA LEU A 46 25.36 -11.12 -4.18
C LEU A 46 24.51 -10.95 -5.44
N ASN A 47 24.93 -10.15 -6.41
CA ASN A 47 24.35 -10.16 -7.77
C ASN A 47 24.74 -11.41 -8.56
N LEU A 48 25.76 -12.17 -8.12
CA LEU A 48 26.20 -13.47 -8.64
C LEU A 48 26.56 -13.47 -10.14
N GLY A 49 26.58 -12.34 -10.82
CA GLY A 49 26.73 -12.27 -12.28
C GLY A 49 25.58 -12.90 -13.07
N ILE A 50 24.44 -13.16 -12.43
CA ILE A 50 23.26 -13.78 -13.04
C ILE A 50 22.27 -12.66 -13.42
N PRO A 51 21.97 -12.44 -14.72
CA PRO A 51 21.17 -11.30 -15.16
C PRO A 51 19.80 -11.18 -14.46
N TRP A 52 19.05 -12.27 -14.35
CA TRP A 52 17.70 -12.28 -13.74
C TRP A 52 17.69 -12.16 -12.21
N LEU A 53 18.85 -12.31 -11.54
CA LEU A 53 19.01 -12.09 -10.10
C LEU A 53 19.67 -10.76 -9.77
N SER A 54 20.02 -9.94 -10.77
CA SER A 54 20.65 -8.65 -10.54
C SER A 54 19.69 -7.68 -9.83
N TYR A 55 20.24 -6.76 -9.06
CA TYR A 55 19.51 -5.70 -8.37
C TYR A 55 18.50 -4.97 -9.28
N GLY A 56 18.92 -4.59 -10.48
CA GLY A 56 18.07 -3.86 -11.44
C GLY A 56 16.87 -4.65 -11.94
N ARG A 57 16.92 -6.01 -11.90
CA ARG A 57 15.78 -6.87 -12.26
C ARG A 57 14.92 -7.23 -11.06
N LEU A 58 15.52 -7.38 -9.88
CA LEU A 58 14.78 -7.71 -8.65
C LEU A 58 14.10 -6.49 -8.03
N ARG A 59 14.61 -5.28 -8.23
CA ARG A 59 14.01 -4.06 -7.64
C ARG A 59 12.57 -3.83 -8.12
N PRO A 60 12.23 -3.80 -9.42
CA PRO A 60 10.84 -3.69 -9.87
C PRO A 60 9.98 -4.89 -9.45
N LEU A 61 10.56 -6.10 -9.40
CA LEU A 61 9.86 -7.27 -8.85
C LEU A 61 9.50 -7.09 -7.38
N HIS A 62 10.43 -6.59 -6.54
CA HIS A 62 10.15 -6.26 -5.15
C HIS A 62 8.98 -5.27 -5.04
N THR A 63 9.03 -4.19 -5.79
CA THR A 63 8.00 -3.15 -5.80
C THR A 63 6.63 -3.72 -6.16
N ASN A 64 6.55 -4.52 -7.23
CA ASN A 64 5.30 -5.17 -7.64
C ASN A 64 4.78 -6.16 -6.59
N ALA A 65 5.65 -6.96 -6.01
CA ALA A 65 5.26 -7.97 -5.03
C ALA A 65 4.73 -7.33 -3.73
N VAL A 66 5.34 -6.25 -3.23
CA VAL A 66 4.90 -5.60 -1.99
C VAL A 66 3.70 -4.69 -2.19
N ILE A 67 3.66 -3.90 -3.27
CA ILE A 67 2.55 -2.96 -3.50
C ILE A 67 1.32 -3.73 -3.99
N PHE A 68 1.44 -4.45 -5.08
CA PHE A 68 0.31 -5.08 -5.75
C PHE A 68 0.04 -6.50 -5.25
N GLY A 69 1.07 -7.29 -4.99
CA GLY A 69 0.93 -8.61 -4.41
C GLY A 69 0.40 -8.54 -2.97
N PHE A 70 1.18 -8.00 -2.04
CA PHE A 70 0.81 -7.90 -0.62
C PHE A 70 -0.29 -6.86 -0.39
N GLY A 71 -0.02 -5.59 -0.68
CA GLY A 71 -0.94 -4.48 -0.45
C GLY A 71 -2.23 -4.62 -1.24
N GLY A 72 -2.15 -4.99 -2.53
CA GLY A 72 -3.31 -5.22 -3.38
C GLY A 72 -4.20 -6.34 -2.86
N SER A 73 -3.63 -7.50 -2.50
CA SER A 73 -4.41 -8.61 -1.91
C SER A 73 -5.06 -8.22 -0.58
N ALA A 74 -4.38 -7.43 0.26
CA ALA A 74 -4.96 -6.91 1.49
C ALA A 74 -6.13 -5.95 1.22
N LEU A 75 -6.02 -5.07 0.20
CA LEU A 75 -7.10 -4.18 -0.23
C LEU A 75 -8.32 -4.95 -0.77
N PHE A 76 -8.11 -5.95 -1.64
CA PHE A 76 -9.20 -6.79 -2.13
C PHE A 76 -9.90 -7.53 -0.99
N ALA A 77 -9.14 -8.16 -0.09
CA ALA A 77 -9.70 -8.87 1.06
C ALA A 77 -10.56 -7.95 1.93
N THR A 78 -10.00 -6.80 2.31
CA THR A 78 -10.62 -5.88 3.25
C THR A 78 -11.81 -5.14 2.64
N SER A 79 -11.70 -4.66 1.40
CA SER A 79 -12.80 -3.97 0.72
C SER A 79 -14.00 -4.90 0.48
N TYR A 80 -13.76 -6.14 0.03
CA TYR A 80 -14.82 -7.14 -0.13
C TYR A 80 -15.46 -7.55 1.21
N TYR A 81 -14.66 -7.61 2.28
CA TYR A 81 -15.21 -7.85 3.62
C TYR A 81 -16.05 -6.65 4.08
N VAL A 82 -15.52 -5.45 4.00
CA VAL A 82 -16.16 -4.24 4.52
C VAL A 82 -17.44 -3.91 3.78
N VAL A 83 -17.43 -3.93 2.43
CA VAL A 83 -18.59 -3.58 1.64
C VAL A 83 -19.79 -4.50 1.91
N GLN A 84 -19.56 -5.81 2.06
CA GLN A 84 -20.63 -6.74 2.41
C GLN A 84 -21.24 -6.42 3.77
N ARG A 85 -20.41 -6.15 4.80
CA ARG A 85 -20.86 -5.92 6.18
C ARG A 85 -21.55 -4.59 6.34
N THR A 86 -21.04 -3.54 5.71
CA THR A 86 -21.62 -2.18 5.78
C THR A 86 -22.88 -2.04 4.92
N CYS A 87 -23.00 -2.81 3.84
CA CYS A 87 -24.19 -2.84 2.98
C CYS A 87 -25.21 -3.92 3.38
N GLN A 88 -24.86 -4.82 4.30
CA GLN A 88 -25.68 -5.98 4.75
C GLN A 88 -26.18 -6.84 3.60
N VAL A 89 -25.33 -7.08 2.60
CA VAL A 89 -25.62 -7.93 1.43
C VAL A 89 -24.44 -8.83 1.11
N ARG A 90 -24.70 -9.91 0.37
CA ARG A 90 -23.67 -10.75 -0.23
C ARG A 90 -22.97 -9.98 -1.36
N LEU A 91 -21.69 -10.31 -1.65
CA LEU A 91 -21.00 -9.77 -2.83
C LEU A 91 -21.82 -9.99 -4.10
N PHE A 92 -21.99 -8.92 -4.87
CA PHE A 92 -22.59 -8.98 -6.19
C PHE A 92 -21.74 -9.87 -7.11
N ALA A 93 -22.38 -10.62 -8.02
CA ALA A 93 -21.72 -11.45 -9.02
C ALA A 93 -20.54 -12.30 -8.47
N GLY A 94 -20.85 -13.26 -7.58
CA GLY A 94 -19.86 -14.14 -6.94
C GLY A 94 -18.84 -14.80 -7.88
N PRO A 95 -19.22 -15.30 -9.08
CA PRO A 95 -18.26 -15.81 -10.07
C PRO A 95 -17.26 -14.75 -10.55
N LEU A 96 -17.70 -13.50 -10.70
CA LEU A 96 -16.82 -12.39 -11.08
C LEU A 96 -15.84 -12.02 -9.96
N ALA A 97 -16.25 -12.12 -8.69
CA ALA A 97 -15.36 -11.97 -7.56
C ALA A 97 -14.28 -13.08 -7.52
N ALA A 98 -14.62 -14.31 -7.90
CA ALA A 98 -13.65 -15.40 -8.05
C ALA A 98 -12.69 -15.15 -9.22
N PHE A 99 -13.17 -14.63 -10.35
CA PHE A 99 -12.32 -14.20 -11.47
C PHE A 99 -11.37 -13.09 -11.04
N THR A 100 -11.83 -12.10 -10.26
CA THR A 100 -10.95 -11.05 -9.71
C THR A 100 -9.79 -11.66 -8.92
N PHE A 101 -10.03 -12.68 -8.10
CA PHE A 101 -8.99 -13.34 -7.32
C PHE A 101 -7.97 -14.07 -8.23
N TRP A 102 -8.41 -14.96 -9.08
CA TRP A 102 -7.51 -15.75 -9.92
C TRP A 102 -6.79 -14.91 -10.98
N GLY A 103 -7.49 -13.92 -11.55
CA GLY A 103 -6.90 -12.97 -12.47
C GLY A 103 -5.79 -12.14 -11.81
N TRP A 104 -6.00 -11.68 -10.56
CA TRP A 104 -4.97 -10.95 -9.82
C TRP A 104 -3.77 -11.84 -9.48
N VAL A 105 -3.99 -13.08 -9.07
CA VAL A 105 -2.90 -14.05 -8.85
C VAL A 105 -2.10 -14.25 -10.14
N LEU A 106 -2.77 -14.35 -11.29
CA LEU A 106 -2.12 -14.49 -12.58
C LEU A 106 -1.30 -13.24 -12.96
N VAL A 107 -1.83 -12.03 -12.70
CA VAL A 107 -1.09 -10.76 -12.93
C VAL A 107 0.21 -10.75 -12.13
N ILE A 108 0.15 -11.06 -10.83
CA ILE A 108 1.35 -11.07 -9.99
C ILE A 108 2.32 -12.18 -10.40
N ALA A 109 1.83 -13.37 -10.76
CA ALA A 109 2.67 -14.45 -11.28
C ALA A 109 3.36 -14.04 -12.59
N ALA A 110 2.66 -13.36 -13.50
CA ALA A 110 3.23 -12.82 -14.72
C ALA A 110 4.34 -11.78 -14.44
N ALA A 111 4.15 -10.91 -13.44
CA ALA A 111 5.18 -9.97 -12.99
C ALA A 111 6.42 -10.70 -12.45
N VAL A 112 6.24 -11.75 -11.64
CA VAL A 112 7.33 -12.57 -11.08
C VAL A 112 8.19 -13.21 -12.18
N VAL A 113 7.60 -13.52 -13.33
CA VAL A 113 8.33 -14.10 -14.47
C VAL A 113 8.90 -13.00 -15.37
N SER A 114 8.09 -12.04 -15.81
CA SER A 114 8.46 -11.07 -16.84
C SER A 114 9.55 -10.09 -16.40
N LEU A 115 9.48 -9.58 -15.17
CA LEU A 115 10.42 -8.58 -14.68
C LEU A 115 11.86 -9.11 -14.53
N PRO A 116 12.12 -10.28 -13.92
CA PRO A 116 13.45 -10.85 -13.92
C PRO A 116 13.97 -11.20 -15.33
N MET A 117 13.10 -11.60 -16.24
CA MET A 117 13.48 -11.83 -17.63
C MET A 117 13.81 -10.54 -18.40
N GLY A 118 13.45 -9.36 -17.85
CA GLY A 118 13.72 -8.05 -18.44
C GLY A 118 12.65 -7.53 -19.36
N TYR A 119 11.49 -8.14 -19.38
CA TYR A 119 10.32 -7.60 -20.06
C TYR A 119 9.68 -6.54 -19.16
N THR A 120 10.03 -5.30 -19.41
CA THR A 120 9.63 -4.18 -18.54
C THR A 120 9.53 -2.87 -19.32
N GLN A 121 8.57 -2.04 -18.95
CA GLN A 121 8.52 -0.64 -19.36
C GLN A 121 9.35 0.22 -18.38
N ALA A 122 9.78 1.41 -18.83
CA ALA A 122 10.51 2.37 -17.97
C ALA A 122 9.54 3.29 -17.22
N LYS A 123 8.54 2.72 -16.52
CA LYS A 123 7.52 3.45 -15.77
C LYS A 123 7.44 2.93 -14.34
N GLU A 124 7.72 3.79 -13.38
CA GLU A 124 7.68 3.46 -11.95
C GLU A 124 6.26 3.04 -11.54
N TYR A 125 6.11 1.90 -10.86
CA TYR A 125 4.85 1.26 -10.46
C TYR A 125 3.95 0.81 -11.62
N ALA A 126 4.45 0.84 -12.86
CA ALA A 126 3.76 0.43 -14.08
C ALA A 126 4.75 -0.20 -15.07
N GLU A 127 5.62 -1.05 -14.55
CA GLU A 127 6.72 -1.66 -15.30
C GLU A 127 6.26 -2.78 -16.23
N LEU A 128 5.04 -3.29 -16.08
CA LEU A 128 4.54 -4.43 -16.83
C LEU A 128 4.23 -4.08 -18.28
N GLU A 129 4.41 -5.03 -19.20
CA GLU A 129 4.16 -4.83 -20.62
C GLU A 129 2.66 -4.98 -20.98
N TRP A 130 2.27 -4.39 -22.08
CA TRP A 130 0.90 -4.20 -22.53
C TRP A 130 -0.04 -5.43 -22.45
N PRO A 131 0.38 -6.70 -22.68
CA PRO A 131 -0.55 -7.82 -22.55
C PRO A 131 -0.98 -8.03 -21.11
N ILE A 132 -0.06 -7.77 -20.14
CA ILE A 132 -0.37 -7.86 -18.72
C ILE A 132 -1.22 -6.67 -18.28
N ASP A 133 -0.99 -5.48 -18.83
CA ASP A 133 -1.83 -4.29 -18.59
C ASP A 133 -3.29 -4.51 -19.01
N ILE A 134 -3.51 -5.20 -20.13
CA ILE A 134 -4.87 -5.61 -20.54
C ILE A 134 -5.49 -6.54 -19.51
N LEU A 135 -4.75 -7.53 -19.01
CA LEU A 135 -5.26 -8.43 -17.97
C LEU A 135 -5.56 -7.66 -16.68
N ILE A 136 -4.69 -6.73 -16.27
CA ILE A 136 -4.94 -5.83 -15.12
C ILE A 136 -6.24 -5.07 -15.32
N THR A 137 -6.47 -4.50 -16.50
CA THR A 137 -7.70 -3.78 -16.85
C THR A 137 -8.94 -4.66 -16.67
N LEU A 138 -8.92 -5.89 -17.19
CA LEU A 138 -10.05 -6.83 -17.07
C LEU A 138 -10.34 -7.20 -15.62
N VAL A 139 -9.30 -7.48 -14.84
CA VAL A 139 -9.43 -7.78 -13.40
C VAL A 139 -9.96 -6.57 -12.64
N TRP A 140 -9.46 -5.38 -12.96
CA TRP A 140 -9.87 -4.14 -12.28
C TRP A 140 -11.32 -3.75 -12.56
N VAL A 141 -11.75 -3.87 -13.82
CA VAL A 141 -13.16 -3.67 -14.20
C VAL A 141 -14.07 -4.69 -13.49
N SER A 142 -13.64 -5.94 -13.41
CA SER A 142 -14.36 -7.00 -12.66
C SER A 142 -14.49 -6.63 -11.18
N TYR A 143 -13.40 -6.16 -10.57
CA TYR A 143 -13.41 -5.68 -9.19
C TYR A 143 -14.38 -4.51 -8.98
N ALA A 144 -14.36 -3.52 -9.88
CA ALA A 144 -15.26 -2.37 -9.84
C ALA A 144 -16.74 -2.82 -9.93
N ILE A 145 -17.07 -3.71 -10.85
CA ILE A 145 -18.43 -4.24 -11.00
C ILE A 145 -18.89 -4.94 -9.71
N VAL A 146 -18.05 -5.79 -9.13
CA VAL A 146 -18.39 -6.51 -7.89
C VAL A 146 -18.59 -5.53 -6.73
N PHE A 147 -17.68 -4.57 -6.56
CA PHE A 147 -17.73 -3.60 -5.45
C PHE A 147 -18.94 -2.67 -5.57
N PHE A 148 -19.09 -1.99 -6.71
CA PHE A 148 -20.20 -1.04 -6.92
C PHE A 148 -21.55 -1.74 -7.06
N GLY A 149 -21.60 -2.93 -7.66
CA GLY A 149 -22.79 -3.75 -7.68
C GLY A 149 -23.24 -4.16 -6.28
N THR A 150 -22.30 -4.44 -5.36
CA THR A 150 -22.61 -4.71 -3.95
C THR A 150 -23.18 -3.47 -3.26
N ILE A 151 -22.63 -2.27 -3.53
CA ILE A 151 -23.20 -1.00 -3.04
C ILE A 151 -24.60 -0.76 -3.62
N GLY A 152 -24.79 -1.02 -4.92
CA GLY A 152 -26.08 -0.86 -5.60
C GLY A 152 -27.20 -1.71 -5.03
N THR A 153 -26.85 -2.90 -4.52
CA THR A 153 -27.81 -3.85 -3.91
C THR A 153 -27.91 -3.74 -2.39
N ARG A 154 -27.31 -2.71 -1.79
CA ARG A 154 -27.30 -2.52 -0.33
C ARG A 154 -28.70 -2.48 0.27
N LYS A 155 -28.82 -2.97 1.50
CA LYS A 155 -30.06 -2.97 2.29
C LYS A 155 -30.11 -1.86 3.34
N VAL A 156 -29.12 -0.99 3.36
CA VAL A 156 -29.04 0.18 4.26
C VAL A 156 -29.07 1.47 3.43
N LYS A 157 -29.66 2.54 3.97
CA LYS A 157 -29.82 3.79 3.22
C LYS A 157 -28.52 4.52 2.94
N HIS A 158 -27.64 4.60 3.93
CA HIS A 158 -26.37 5.34 3.82
C HIS A 158 -25.22 4.47 3.32
N ILE A 159 -24.23 5.10 2.71
CA ILE A 159 -22.96 4.47 2.36
C ILE A 159 -21.92 4.93 3.39
N TYR A 160 -21.36 3.99 4.15
CA TYR A 160 -20.38 4.29 5.18
C TYR A 160 -19.07 4.83 4.57
N VAL A 161 -18.41 5.78 5.25
CA VAL A 161 -17.24 6.50 4.72
C VAL A 161 -16.09 5.59 4.27
N ALA A 162 -15.89 4.42 4.87
CA ALA A 162 -14.90 3.46 4.40
C ALA A 162 -15.14 3.05 2.94
N ASN A 163 -16.41 2.87 2.54
CA ASN A 163 -16.75 2.55 1.15
C ASN A 163 -16.54 3.72 0.19
N TRP A 164 -16.58 4.97 0.68
CA TRP A 164 -16.22 6.13 -0.15
C TRP A 164 -14.76 6.09 -0.52
N PHE A 165 -13.88 5.83 0.46
CA PHE A 165 -12.44 5.70 0.24
C PHE A 165 -12.10 4.51 -0.69
N PHE A 166 -12.72 3.36 -0.50
CA PHE A 166 -12.54 2.22 -1.41
C PHE A 166 -13.08 2.53 -2.82
N GLY A 167 -14.24 3.17 -2.93
CA GLY A 167 -14.80 3.56 -4.23
C GLY A 167 -13.91 4.56 -4.98
N ALA A 168 -13.41 5.58 -4.30
CA ALA A 168 -12.48 6.56 -4.88
C ALA A 168 -11.17 5.89 -5.34
N PHE A 169 -10.61 4.99 -4.53
CA PHE A 169 -9.45 4.18 -4.88
C PHE A 169 -9.69 3.37 -6.17
N ILE A 170 -10.82 2.66 -6.26
CA ILE A 170 -11.12 1.81 -7.42
C ILE A 170 -11.25 2.65 -8.70
N LEU A 171 -11.98 3.76 -8.65
CA LEU A 171 -12.20 4.63 -9.82
C LEU A 171 -10.93 5.36 -10.25
N ALA A 172 -10.21 5.92 -9.29
CA ALA A 172 -8.99 6.67 -9.61
C ALA A 172 -7.91 5.76 -10.19
N VAL A 173 -7.67 4.57 -9.61
CA VAL A 173 -6.66 3.64 -10.12
C VAL A 173 -7.03 3.11 -11.50
N ALA A 174 -8.32 2.89 -11.79
CA ALA A 174 -8.76 2.53 -13.15
C ALA A 174 -8.32 3.60 -14.17
N LEU A 175 -8.63 4.87 -13.89
CA LEU A 175 -8.27 5.98 -14.77
C LEU A 175 -6.76 6.15 -14.91
N LEU A 176 -6.04 6.10 -13.79
CA LEU A 176 -4.59 6.21 -13.73
C LEU A 176 -3.91 5.12 -14.56
N HIS A 177 -4.35 3.88 -14.40
CA HIS A 177 -3.81 2.74 -15.14
C HIS A 177 -4.04 2.89 -16.63
N LEU A 178 -5.28 3.15 -17.07
CA LEU A 178 -5.61 3.29 -18.50
C LEU A 178 -4.81 4.41 -19.18
N VAL A 179 -4.67 5.56 -18.52
CA VAL A 179 -3.94 6.70 -19.10
C VAL A 179 -2.44 6.43 -19.12
N ASN A 180 -1.86 5.96 -18.02
CA ASN A 180 -0.41 5.77 -17.93
C ASN A 180 0.11 4.58 -18.74
N SER A 181 -0.68 3.51 -18.88
CA SER A 181 -0.32 2.31 -19.66
C SER A 181 -0.67 2.42 -21.14
N ALA A 182 -1.10 3.61 -21.62
CA ALA A 182 -1.31 3.84 -23.05
C ALA A 182 0.02 3.69 -23.80
N ALA A 183 0.12 2.64 -24.62
CA ALA A 183 1.34 2.24 -25.31
C ALA A 183 1.06 1.78 -26.75
N ILE A 184 2.09 1.87 -27.58
CA ILE A 184 2.09 1.38 -28.97
C ILE A 184 2.85 0.05 -28.97
N PRO A 185 2.18 -1.11 -29.16
CA PRO A 185 2.84 -2.40 -29.24
C PRO A 185 3.83 -2.48 -30.41
N ALA A 186 5.04 -2.96 -30.12
CA ALA A 186 6.07 -3.25 -31.12
C ALA A 186 6.36 -4.76 -31.20
N GLY A 187 5.89 -5.54 -30.24
CA GLY A 187 5.99 -6.98 -30.16
C GLY A 187 5.17 -7.49 -28.97
N MET A 188 5.11 -8.81 -28.77
CA MET A 188 4.27 -9.42 -27.71
C MET A 188 4.66 -8.92 -26.31
N MET A 189 5.94 -8.73 -26.05
CA MET A 189 6.45 -8.27 -24.75
C MET A 189 7.32 -7.03 -24.91
N LYS A 190 6.94 -6.14 -25.82
CA LYS A 190 7.60 -4.86 -26.08
C LYS A 190 6.61 -3.84 -26.59
N SER A 191 6.62 -2.68 -25.97
CA SER A 191 5.84 -1.51 -26.40
C SER A 191 6.62 -0.22 -26.16
N TYR A 192 6.11 0.87 -26.71
CA TYR A 192 6.58 2.23 -26.48
C TYR A 192 5.44 3.08 -25.95
N SER A 193 5.75 4.03 -25.06
CA SER A 193 4.75 4.97 -24.57
C SER A 193 4.03 5.71 -25.70
N ALA A 194 2.73 5.93 -25.55
CA ALA A 194 1.97 6.80 -26.46
C ALA A 194 2.34 8.28 -26.29
N TYR A 195 3.05 8.64 -25.25
CA TYR A 195 3.50 9.99 -24.93
C TYR A 195 4.99 10.13 -25.19
N ALA A 196 5.45 11.38 -25.45
CA ALA A 196 6.84 11.65 -25.76
C ALA A 196 7.44 12.73 -24.86
N GLY A 197 8.73 12.60 -24.58
CA GLY A 197 9.50 13.59 -23.86
C GLY A 197 8.97 13.92 -22.47
N VAL A 198 8.91 15.20 -22.12
CA VAL A 198 8.44 15.66 -20.81
C VAL A 198 6.96 15.36 -20.55
N GLN A 199 6.16 15.16 -21.60
CA GLN A 199 4.76 14.75 -21.46
C GLN A 199 4.66 13.31 -20.92
N ASP A 200 5.53 12.40 -21.38
CA ASP A 200 5.59 11.05 -20.84
C ASP A 200 5.99 11.06 -19.35
N ALA A 201 6.99 11.87 -18.98
CA ALA A 201 7.37 12.06 -17.60
C ALA A 201 6.23 12.65 -16.75
N MET A 202 5.45 13.60 -17.29
CA MET A 202 4.32 14.20 -16.61
C MET A 202 3.18 13.18 -16.39
N VAL A 203 2.81 12.40 -17.41
CA VAL A 203 1.81 11.33 -17.30
C VAL A 203 2.27 10.26 -16.32
N GLN A 204 3.55 9.86 -16.40
CA GLN A 204 4.17 8.91 -15.48
C GLN A 204 4.04 9.38 -14.02
N TRP A 205 4.33 10.65 -13.73
CA TRP A 205 4.32 11.12 -12.34
C TRP A 205 2.95 11.62 -11.87
N TRP A 206 2.06 11.98 -12.79
CA TRP A 206 0.64 12.04 -12.46
C TRP A 206 0.12 10.67 -12.00
N TYR A 207 0.48 9.59 -12.70
CA TYR A 207 0.20 8.22 -12.26
C TYR A 207 0.95 7.87 -10.97
N GLY A 208 2.27 8.03 -10.93
CA GLY A 208 3.11 7.58 -9.82
C GLY A 208 2.72 8.20 -8.48
N HIS A 209 2.50 9.53 -8.46
CA HIS A 209 2.03 10.22 -7.25
C HIS A 209 0.61 9.80 -6.86
N ASN A 210 -0.30 9.72 -7.83
CA ASN A 210 -1.68 9.32 -7.57
C ASN A 210 -1.83 7.83 -7.27
N ALA A 211 -0.92 6.96 -7.73
CA ALA A 211 -0.86 5.58 -7.28
C ALA A 211 -0.58 5.50 -5.77
N VAL A 212 0.37 6.28 -5.24
CA VAL A 212 0.55 6.34 -3.79
C VAL A 212 -0.61 7.04 -3.09
N GLY A 213 -1.24 8.05 -3.72
CA GLY A 213 -2.39 8.77 -3.17
C GLY A 213 -3.67 7.94 -3.11
N PHE A 214 -3.98 7.17 -4.13
CA PHE A 214 -5.23 6.40 -4.20
C PHE A 214 -5.03 4.94 -3.85
N PHE A 215 -4.02 4.26 -4.38
CA PHE A 215 -3.78 2.86 -4.04
C PHE A 215 -3.20 2.74 -2.63
N LEU A 216 -2.09 3.42 -2.31
CA LEU A 216 -1.42 3.26 -1.02
C LEU A 216 -1.97 4.17 0.10
N THR A 217 -2.84 5.13 -0.19
CA THR A 217 -3.43 6.00 0.84
C THR A 217 -4.94 5.84 0.91
N ALA A 218 -5.72 6.24 -0.10
CA ALA A 218 -7.18 6.21 -0.02
C ALA A 218 -7.73 4.81 0.28
N GLY A 219 -7.24 3.77 -0.40
CA GLY A 219 -7.66 2.38 -0.14
C GLY A 219 -7.42 1.97 1.32
N PHE A 220 -6.26 2.29 1.88
CA PHE A 220 -5.91 1.96 3.26
C PHE A 220 -6.61 2.84 4.31
N LEU A 221 -7.02 4.06 3.94
CA LEU A 221 -7.92 4.86 4.77
C LEU A 221 -9.31 4.23 4.89
N GLY A 222 -9.77 3.53 3.85
CA GLY A 222 -10.95 2.67 3.95
C GLY A 222 -10.81 1.61 5.05
N MET A 223 -9.63 0.97 5.16
CA MET A 223 -9.33 0.06 6.28
C MET A 223 -9.34 0.79 7.63
N MET A 224 -8.68 1.93 7.73
CA MET A 224 -8.63 2.74 8.95
C MET A 224 -10.02 3.01 9.50
N TYR A 225 -10.91 3.53 8.68
CA TYR A 225 -12.27 3.89 9.09
C TYR A 225 -13.15 2.70 9.49
N TYR A 226 -12.78 1.49 9.12
CA TYR A 226 -13.50 0.29 9.52
C TYR A 226 -12.83 -0.45 10.69
N PHE A 227 -11.55 -0.80 10.57
CA PHE A 227 -10.91 -1.71 11.51
C PHE A 227 -10.54 -1.05 12.84
N ILE A 228 -10.14 0.23 12.85
CA ILE A 228 -9.83 0.92 14.11
C ILE A 228 -11.07 1.04 15.01
N PRO A 229 -12.21 1.56 14.54
CA PRO A 229 -13.43 1.61 15.35
C PRO A 229 -13.88 0.23 15.82
N LYS A 230 -13.78 -0.80 14.95
CA LYS A 230 -14.18 -2.16 15.30
C LYS A 230 -13.28 -2.80 16.35
N GLN A 231 -11.96 -2.66 16.22
CA GLN A 231 -11.01 -3.22 17.18
C GLN A 231 -11.04 -2.44 18.52
N ALA A 232 -11.17 -1.13 18.45
CA ALA A 232 -11.30 -0.30 19.64
C ALA A 232 -12.64 -0.46 20.37
N GLY A 233 -13.68 -0.97 19.68
CA GLY A 233 -15.05 -1.04 20.19
C GLY A 233 -15.64 0.35 20.44
N ARG A 234 -15.33 1.32 19.57
CA ARG A 234 -15.75 2.73 19.68
C ARG A 234 -16.16 3.26 18.29
N PRO A 235 -17.09 4.23 18.24
CA PRO A 235 -17.37 4.93 16.98
C PRO A 235 -16.15 5.77 16.55
N VAL A 236 -16.09 6.11 15.26
CA VAL A 236 -15.15 7.10 14.74
C VAL A 236 -15.30 8.40 15.54
N TYR A 237 -14.17 9.00 15.93
CA TYR A 237 -14.15 10.22 16.75
C TYR A 237 -15.04 11.34 16.17
N SER A 238 -14.89 11.63 14.89
CA SER A 238 -15.74 12.62 14.20
C SER A 238 -16.11 12.15 12.80
N TYR A 239 -17.37 11.81 12.59
CA TYR A 239 -17.85 11.46 11.25
C TYR A 239 -17.87 12.66 10.31
N ARG A 240 -18.13 13.87 10.83
CA ARG A 240 -18.03 15.12 10.04
C ARG A 240 -16.62 15.36 9.55
N LEU A 241 -15.62 15.15 10.41
CA LEU A 241 -14.22 15.26 10.01
C LEU A 241 -13.84 14.21 8.95
N SER A 242 -14.42 13.01 8.99
CA SER A 242 -14.18 12.00 7.95
C SER A 242 -14.70 12.44 6.58
N ILE A 243 -15.81 13.17 6.51
CA ILE A 243 -16.35 13.72 5.27
C ILE A 243 -15.42 14.82 4.72
N VAL A 244 -14.98 15.74 5.57
CA VAL A 244 -14.03 16.79 5.17
C VAL A 244 -12.71 16.18 4.71
N HIS A 245 -12.19 15.23 5.47
CA HIS A 245 -10.97 14.48 5.11
C HIS A 245 -11.10 13.85 3.73
N PHE A 246 -12.20 13.14 3.46
CA PHE A 246 -12.41 12.47 2.17
C PHE A 246 -12.35 13.47 1.01
N TRP A 247 -13.23 14.46 0.99
CA TRP A 247 -13.33 15.38 -0.14
C TRP A 247 -12.08 16.23 -0.34
N ALA A 248 -11.51 16.76 0.74
CA ALA A 248 -10.29 17.56 0.65
C ALA A 248 -9.10 16.73 0.16
N LEU A 249 -8.94 15.49 0.67
CA LEU A 249 -7.84 14.61 0.26
C LEU A 249 -7.96 14.22 -1.21
N ILE A 250 -9.11 13.68 -1.63
CA ILE A 250 -9.34 13.19 -2.99
C ILE A 250 -9.12 14.29 -4.02
N PHE A 251 -9.66 15.49 -3.78
CA PHE A 251 -9.48 16.62 -4.68
C PHE A 251 -8.01 17.06 -4.78
N THR A 252 -7.34 17.15 -3.65
CA THR A 252 -5.98 17.73 -3.58
C THR A 252 -4.92 16.80 -4.17
N TYR A 253 -5.06 15.47 -3.99
CA TYR A 253 -4.10 14.50 -4.54
C TYR A 253 -3.91 14.60 -6.04
N MET A 254 -4.98 14.86 -6.78
CA MET A 254 -4.97 14.87 -8.26
C MET A 254 -3.92 15.79 -8.87
N TRP A 255 -3.52 16.85 -8.16
CA TRP A 255 -2.71 17.95 -8.68
C TRP A 255 -1.25 17.93 -8.18
N ALA A 256 -0.91 17.11 -7.23
CA ALA A 256 0.38 17.13 -6.56
C ALA A 256 1.52 16.46 -7.36
N GLY A 257 1.22 15.61 -8.34
CA GLY A 257 2.20 14.82 -9.10
C GLY A 257 3.41 15.57 -9.68
N PRO A 258 3.25 16.79 -10.22
CA PRO A 258 4.39 17.53 -10.81
C PRO A 258 5.52 17.86 -9.84
N HIS A 259 5.34 17.73 -8.53
CA HIS A 259 6.43 17.89 -7.57
C HIS A 259 7.56 16.86 -7.74
N HIS A 260 7.30 15.74 -8.40
CA HIS A 260 8.34 14.77 -8.75
C HIS A 260 9.25 15.24 -9.89
N LEU A 261 8.88 16.32 -10.57
CA LEU A 261 9.55 16.83 -11.77
C LEU A 261 10.15 18.21 -11.58
N HIS A 262 10.52 18.58 -10.33
CA HIS A 262 11.26 19.79 -10.06
C HIS A 262 12.61 19.77 -10.80
N TYR A 263 13.01 20.94 -11.31
CA TYR A 263 14.28 21.13 -12.03
C TYR A 263 14.39 20.33 -13.34
N THR A 264 13.27 19.91 -13.92
CA THR A 264 13.21 19.27 -15.22
C THR A 264 12.74 20.24 -16.32
N ALA A 265 12.59 19.76 -17.54
CA ALA A 265 12.06 20.55 -18.67
C ALA A 265 10.55 20.84 -18.58
N LEU A 266 9.86 20.34 -17.53
CA LEU A 266 8.45 20.68 -17.28
C LEU A 266 8.34 22.18 -16.96
N PRO A 267 7.32 22.91 -17.49
CA PRO A 267 7.13 24.33 -17.19
C PRO A 267 7.12 24.62 -15.69
N ASP A 268 7.78 25.70 -15.26
CA ASP A 268 7.97 25.99 -13.81
C ASP A 268 6.64 26.19 -13.05
N TRP A 269 5.66 26.80 -13.71
CA TRP A 269 4.33 26.96 -13.09
C TRP A 269 3.68 25.63 -12.73
N THR A 270 3.86 24.59 -13.55
CA THR A 270 3.32 23.23 -13.31
C THR A 270 4.02 22.59 -12.12
N GLN A 271 5.35 22.76 -12.02
CA GLN A 271 6.14 22.30 -10.87
C GLN A 271 5.67 22.99 -9.58
N SER A 272 5.42 24.30 -9.65
CA SER A 272 4.90 25.10 -8.52
C SER A 272 3.49 24.69 -8.11
N VAL A 273 2.60 24.35 -9.06
CA VAL A 273 1.28 23.79 -8.76
C VAL A 273 1.43 22.48 -7.99
N GLY A 274 2.30 21.57 -8.43
CA GLY A 274 2.60 20.32 -7.71
C GLY A 274 3.05 20.56 -6.28
N MET A 275 3.94 21.51 -6.05
CA MET A 275 4.41 21.89 -4.71
C MET A 275 3.26 22.43 -3.85
N VAL A 276 2.48 23.38 -4.35
CA VAL A 276 1.39 24.01 -3.58
C VAL A 276 0.34 23.00 -3.18
N PHE A 277 -0.12 22.15 -4.10
CA PHE A 277 -1.09 21.11 -3.77
C PHE A 277 -0.53 20.06 -2.82
N SER A 278 0.77 19.74 -2.89
CA SER A 278 1.42 18.88 -1.91
C SER A 278 1.41 19.47 -0.50
N LEU A 279 1.66 20.78 -0.36
CA LEU A 279 1.58 21.46 0.93
C LEU A 279 0.14 21.51 1.48
N ILE A 280 -0.86 21.72 0.61
CA ILE A 280 -2.28 21.70 1.00
C ILE A 280 -2.68 20.29 1.50
N LEU A 281 -2.12 19.22 0.95
CA LEU A 281 -2.39 17.83 1.38
C LEU A 281 -2.09 17.58 2.86
N LEU A 282 -1.20 18.35 3.47
CA LEU A 282 -0.89 18.19 4.89
C LEU A 282 -2.15 18.31 5.77
N ALA A 283 -3.01 19.29 5.49
CA ALA A 283 -4.21 19.54 6.30
C ALA A 283 -5.19 18.35 6.30
N PRO A 284 -5.69 17.83 5.15
CA PRO A 284 -6.58 16.68 5.16
C PRO A 284 -5.90 15.41 5.68
N SER A 285 -4.63 15.14 5.34
CA SER A 285 -3.94 13.95 5.80
C SER A 285 -3.83 13.90 7.32
N TRP A 286 -3.42 15.00 7.94
CA TRP A 286 -3.35 15.08 9.40
C TRP A 286 -4.72 15.11 10.06
N GLY A 287 -5.71 15.71 9.40
CA GLY A 287 -7.12 15.61 9.85
C GLY A 287 -7.58 14.15 9.94
N GLY A 288 -7.24 13.33 8.95
CA GLY A 288 -7.52 11.89 8.96
C GLY A 288 -6.75 11.13 10.04
N MET A 289 -5.45 11.41 10.19
CA MET A 289 -4.61 10.83 11.25
C MET A 289 -5.19 11.13 12.63
N ILE A 290 -5.48 12.39 12.91
CA ILE A 290 -6.06 12.84 14.19
C ILE A 290 -7.40 12.15 14.43
N ASN A 291 -8.28 12.09 13.44
CA ASN A 291 -9.57 11.42 13.55
C ASN A 291 -9.44 9.94 13.92
N GLY A 292 -8.50 9.24 13.28
CA GLY A 292 -8.21 7.84 13.57
C GLY A 292 -7.64 7.63 14.97
N ILE A 293 -6.63 8.40 15.37
CA ILE A 293 -5.99 8.31 16.69
C ILE A 293 -6.98 8.67 17.79
N MET A 294 -7.74 9.77 17.63
CA MET A 294 -8.73 10.22 18.63
C MET A 294 -9.93 9.29 18.77
N THR A 295 -10.11 8.32 17.87
CA THR A 295 -11.07 7.23 18.05
C THR A 295 -10.80 6.45 19.34
N LEU A 296 -9.55 6.47 19.85
CA LEU A 296 -9.19 5.90 21.15
C LEU A 296 -9.42 6.85 22.35
N SER A 297 -9.95 8.05 22.16
CA SER A 297 -10.21 8.95 23.28
C SER A 297 -11.06 8.24 24.35
N GLY A 298 -10.54 8.20 25.59
CA GLY A 298 -11.13 7.44 26.70
C GLY A 298 -10.89 5.92 26.68
N ALA A 299 -10.09 5.40 25.73
CA ALA A 299 -9.77 3.97 25.62
C ALA A 299 -8.28 3.67 25.39
N TRP A 300 -7.41 4.61 25.71
CA TRP A 300 -5.95 4.49 25.51
C TRP A 300 -5.32 3.29 26.24
N HIS A 301 -5.90 2.89 27.38
CA HIS A 301 -5.45 1.71 28.14
C HIS A 301 -5.48 0.42 27.31
N LYS A 302 -6.38 0.31 26.32
CA LYS A 302 -6.48 -0.87 25.46
C LYS A 302 -5.20 -1.14 24.64
N LEU A 303 -4.38 -0.12 24.37
CA LEU A 303 -3.11 -0.31 23.68
C LEU A 303 -2.11 -1.18 24.46
N ARG A 304 -2.26 -1.30 25.79
CA ARG A 304 -1.38 -2.15 26.61
C ARG A 304 -1.63 -3.63 26.36
N ASP A 305 -2.88 -4.01 26.16
CA ASP A 305 -3.30 -5.40 26.17
C ASP A 305 -3.66 -5.95 24.77
N ASP A 306 -3.87 -5.05 23.78
CA ASP A 306 -4.31 -5.41 22.44
C ASP A 306 -3.22 -5.11 21.38
N PRO A 307 -2.41 -6.12 21.00
CA PRO A 307 -1.37 -5.93 20.00
C PRO A 307 -1.92 -5.66 18.58
N ILE A 308 -3.14 -6.09 18.25
CA ILE A 308 -3.78 -5.78 16.96
C ILE A 308 -4.07 -4.28 16.91
N LEU A 309 -4.60 -3.72 17.99
CA LEU A 309 -4.85 -2.29 18.10
C LEU A 309 -3.56 -1.47 18.01
N ARG A 310 -2.43 -1.99 18.56
CA ARG A 310 -1.12 -1.35 18.41
C ARG A 310 -0.70 -1.25 16.93
N PHE A 311 -0.83 -2.33 16.15
CA PHE A 311 -0.57 -2.29 14.71
C PHE A 311 -1.38 -1.19 14.02
N LEU A 312 -2.69 -1.11 14.30
CA LEU A 312 -3.58 -0.16 13.68
C LEU A 312 -3.28 1.30 14.08
N ILE A 313 -2.93 1.56 15.32
CA ILE A 313 -2.67 2.93 15.80
C ILE A 313 -1.26 3.40 15.44
N VAL A 314 -0.25 2.55 15.57
CA VAL A 314 1.12 2.90 15.17
C VAL A 314 1.20 3.14 13.66
N SER A 315 0.41 2.42 12.85
CA SER A 315 0.32 2.72 11.42
C SER A 315 -0.11 4.16 11.14
N LEU A 316 -1.02 4.73 11.95
CA LEU A 316 -1.44 6.13 11.80
C LEU A 316 -0.32 7.13 12.16
N SER A 317 0.54 6.79 13.11
CA SER A 317 1.72 7.63 13.40
C SER A 317 2.66 7.70 12.20
N PHE A 318 2.89 6.56 11.53
CA PHE A 318 3.66 6.51 10.29
C PHE A 318 2.94 7.20 9.12
N TYR A 319 1.61 7.10 9.06
CA TYR A 319 0.82 7.86 8.09
C TYR A 319 1.02 9.37 8.27
N GLY A 320 0.90 9.87 9.50
CA GLY A 320 1.12 11.28 9.80
C GLY A 320 2.55 11.73 9.50
N MET A 321 3.54 10.90 9.83
CA MET A 321 4.95 11.19 9.56
C MET A 321 5.25 11.25 8.06
N SER A 322 4.85 10.25 7.29
CA SER A 322 5.10 10.23 5.85
C SER A 322 4.33 11.30 5.09
N THR A 323 3.11 11.65 5.54
CA THR A 323 2.33 12.75 4.95
C THR A 323 2.73 14.15 5.46
N PHE A 324 3.61 14.27 6.42
CA PHE A 324 4.37 15.48 6.72
C PHE A 324 5.62 15.57 5.84
N GLU A 325 6.37 14.49 5.76
CA GLU A 325 7.64 14.42 5.03
C GLU A 325 7.45 14.65 3.53
N GLY A 326 6.41 14.04 2.90
CA GLY A 326 6.12 14.23 1.48
C GLY A 326 5.93 15.68 1.07
N PRO A 327 5.01 16.43 1.70
CA PRO A 327 4.87 17.87 1.48
C PRO A 327 6.15 18.67 1.74
N MET A 328 6.92 18.37 2.78
CA MET A 328 8.19 19.01 3.06
C MET A 328 9.19 18.77 1.91
N MET A 329 9.33 17.55 1.43
CA MET A 329 10.21 17.19 0.30
C MET A 329 9.73 17.77 -1.03
N SER A 330 8.45 18.17 -1.15
CA SER A 330 7.92 18.85 -2.33
C SER A 330 8.35 20.30 -2.45
N ILE A 331 8.81 20.92 -1.36
CA ILE A 331 9.34 22.29 -1.38
C ILE A 331 10.62 22.30 -2.23
N LYS A 332 10.69 23.16 -3.24
CA LYS A 332 11.79 23.17 -4.24
C LYS A 332 13.18 23.14 -3.59
N THR A 333 13.43 23.96 -2.56
CA THR A 333 14.73 24.01 -1.88
C THR A 333 15.06 22.72 -1.13
N VAL A 334 14.08 22.08 -0.50
CA VAL A 334 14.25 20.77 0.15
C VAL A 334 14.41 19.67 -0.90
N ASN A 335 13.61 19.73 -1.96
CA ASN A 335 13.68 18.79 -3.08
C ASN A 335 15.06 18.79 -3.76
N ALA A 336 15.67 19.95 -3.91
CA ALA A 336 17.03 20.07 -4.44
C ALA A 336 18.08 19.29 -3.63
N LEU A 337 17.84 19.05 -2.34
CA LEU A 337 18.70 18.24 -1.47
C LEU A 337 18.30 16.76 -1.49
N SER A 338 16.98 16.47 -1.48
CA SER A 338 16.46 15.12 -1.27
C SER A 338 16.27 14.30 -2.55
N HIS A 339 16.10 14.95 -3.70
CA HIS A 339 15.75 14.27 -4.96
C HIS A 339 16.85 13.29 -5.39
N TYR A 340 16.46 12.07 -5.73
CA TYR A 340 17.32 10.93 -6.09
C TYR A 340 18.21 10.38 -4.97
N THR A 341 18.11 10.90 -3.74
CA THR A 341 18.86 10.37 -2.59
C THR A 341 18.11 9.25 -1.88
N ASP A 342 18.80 8.55 -0.99
CA ASP A 342 18.19 7.53 -0.11
C ASP A 342 17.17 8.13 0.87
N TRP A 343 17.10 9.45 1.04
CA TRP A 343 16.02 10.09 1.79
C TRP A 343 14.64 9.78 1.18
N THR A 344 14.54 9.81 -0.16
CA THR A 344 13.31 9.40 -0.86
C THR A 344 12.95 7.94 -0.59
N VAL A 345 13.95 7.06 -0.50
CA VAL A 345 13.77 5.65 -0.14
C VAL A 345 13.28 5.51 1.31
N GLY A 346 13.83 6.29 2.25
CA GLY A 346 13.36 6.36 3.64
C GLY A 346 11.92 6.80 3.73
N HIS A 347 11.55 7.87 3.01
CA HIS A 347 10.19 8.38 2.93
C HIS A 347 9.20 7.30 2.42
N VAL A 348 9.49 6.68 1.28
CA VAL A 348 8.64 5.63 0.71
C VAL A 348 8.45 4.46 1.68
N HIS A 349 9.51 4.04 2.40
CA HIS A 349 9.42 2.91 3.32
C HIS A 349 8.74 3.28 4.65
N SER A 350 8.79 4.53 5.11
CA SER A 350 7.97 4.99 6.23
C SER A 350 6.48 4.86 5.92
N GLY A 351 6.09 5.18 4.69
CA GLY A 351 4.73 4.97 4.18
C GLY A 351 4.40 3.50 3.91
N ALA A 352 5.25 2.80 3.14
CA ALA A 352 4.96 1.44 2.69
C ALA A 352 5.05 0.39 3.81
N LEU A 353 6.08 0.44 4.66
CA LEU A 353 6.21 -0.49 5.79
C LEU A 353 5.42 -0.02 7.01
N GLY A 354 5.54 1.27 7.35
CA GLY A 354 4.93 1.84 8.55
C GLY A 354 3.43 2.04 8.41
N TRP A 355 2.96 2.74 7.39
CA TRP A 355 1.53 2.96 7.19
C TRP A 355 0.85 1.73 6.56
N VAL A 356 1.18 1.43 5.32
CA VAL A 356 0.51 0.38 4.53
C VAL A 356 0.72 -1.01 5.14
N GLY A 357 1.96 -1.32 5.53
CA GLY A 357 2.29 -2.62 6.11
C GLY A 357 1.58 -2.87 7.42
N LEU A 358 1.73 -1.98 8.41
CA LEU A 358 1.15 -2.21 9.73
C LEU A 358 -0.38 -2.22 9.73
N ILE A 359 -1.04 -1.34 8.95
CA ILE A 359 -2.51 -1.36 8.88
C ILE A 359 -3.02 -2.63 8.18
N SER A 360 -2.31 -3.13 7.17
CA SER A 360 -2.64 -4.40 6.52
C SER A 360 -2.52 -5.57 7.48
N MET A 361 -1.42 -5.65 8.21
CA MET A 361 -1.17 -6.72 9.19
C MET A 361 -2.19 -6.69 10.32
N GLY A 362 -2.48 -5.51 10.88
CA GLY A 362 -3.51 -5.34 11.90
C GLY A 362 -4.89 -5.75 11.41
N SER A 363 -5.26 -5.35 10.19
CA SER A 363 -6.54 -5.71 9.58
C SER A 363 -6.64 -7.22 9.31
N LEU A 364 -5.57 -7.85 8.83
CA LEU A 364 -5.53 -9.30 8.60
C LEU A 364 -5.60 -10.09 9.92
N TYR A 365 -4.93 -9.64 10.97
CA TYR A 365 -5.06 -10.25 12.31
C TYR A 365 -6.48 -10.11 12.88
N TYR A 366 -7.21 -9.05 12.53
CA TYR A 366 -8.63 -8.94 12.84
C TYR A 366 -9.49 -9.91 12.02
N LEU A 367 -9.21 -10.05 10.71
CA LEU A 367 -10.02 -10.84 9.79
C LEU A 367 -9.82 -12.35 9.94
N VAL A 368 -8.58 -12.82 10.00
CA VAL A 368 -8.23 -14.25 9.89
C VAL A 368 -9.00 -15.12 10.88
N PRO A 369 -9.02 -14.85 12.20
CA PRO A 369 -9.77 -15.72 13.11
C PRO A 369 -11.25 -15.77 12.75
N ARG A 370 -11.87 -14.65 12.40
CA ARG A 370 -13.29 -14.57 12.00
C ARG A 370 -13.60 -15.36 10.73
N LEU A 371 -12.69 -15.39 9.78
CA LEU A 371 -12.82 -16.12 8.52
C LEU A 371 -12.66 -17.63 8.70
N PHE A 372 -11.96 -18.06 9.74
CA PHE A 372 -11.73 -19.47 10.06
C PHE A 372 -12.47 -19.95 11.32
N GLY A 373 -13.49 -19.22 11.77
CA GLY A 373 -14.37 -19.60 12.87
C GLY A 373 -13.65 -19.73 14.21
N ARG A 374 -12.64 -18.88 14.43
CA ARG A 374 -11.90 -18.77 15.69
C ARG A 374 -12.24 -17.45 16.39
N GLU A 375 -12.23 -17.44 17.70
CA GLU A 375 -12.41 -16.22 18.48
C GLU A 375 -11.17 -15.31 18.41
N LYS A 376 -9.99 -15.90 18.37
CA LYS A 376 -8.69 -15.22 18.34
C LYS A 376 -7.68 -15.97 17.47
N MET A 377 -6.59 -15.30 17.16
CA MET A 377 -5.43 -15.91 16.50
C MET A 377 -4.84 -17.02 17.35
N HIS A 378 -4.13 -17.95 16.75
CA HIS A 378 -3.48 -19.08 17.43
C HIS A 378 -2.60 -18.61 18.58
N SER A 379 -1.80 -17.56 18.39
CA SER A 379 -0.93 -17.00 19.40
C SER A 379 -0.98 -15.47 19.43
N ILE A 380 -1.45 -14.91 20.55
CA ILE A 380 -1.41 -13.45 20.81
C ILE A 380 0.02 -12.98 21.05
N LYS A 381 0.85 -13.79 21.74
CA LYS A 381 2.28 -13.48 21.95
C LYS A 381 3.05 -13.37 20.63
N ALA A 382 2.70 -14.17 19.63
CA ALA A 382 3.30 -14.06 18.31
C ALA A 382 2.91 -12.75 17.60
N ILE A 383 1.69 -12.23 17.81
CA ILE A 383 1.30 -10.90 17.28
C ILE A 383 2.14 -9.83 17.97
N GLU A 384 2.34 -9.92 19.26
CA GLU A 384 3.16 -8.96 20.02
C GLU A 384 4.63 -8.99 19.57
N LEU A 385 5.20 -10.17 19.42
CA LEU A 385 6.56 -10.33 18.89
C LEU A 385 6.70 -9.71 17.49
N HIS A 386 5.75 -10.03 16.59
CA HIS A 386 5.72 -9.45 15.24
C HIS A 386 5.65 -7.92 15.29
N PHE A 387 4.78 -7.35 16.13
CA PHE A 387 4.65 -5.91 16.28
C PHE A 387 5.99 -5.23 16.60
N TRP A 388 6.73 -5.75 17.58
CA TRP A 388 8.01 -5.18 17.96
C TRP A 388 9.09 -5.39 16.90
N MET A 389 9.17 -6.58 16.30
CA MET A 389 10.11 -6.84 15.19
C MET A 389 9.86 -5.90 14.02
N ALA A 390 8.61 -5.75 13.59
CA ALA A 390 8.24 -4.87 12.49
C ALA A 390 8.55 -3.40 12.84
N THR A 391 8.13 -2.91 14.00
CA THR A 391 8.30 -1.51 14.39
C THR A 391 9.77 -1.14 14.54
N ILE A 392 10.58 -1.96 15.21
CA ILE A 392 12.03 -1.73 15.33
C ILE A 392 12.70 -1.81 13.95
N GLY A 393 12.30 -2.79 13.14
CA GLY A 393 12.81 -2.95 11.77
C GLY A 393 12.56 -1.72 10.90
N ILE A 394 11.34 -1.15 10.96
CA ILE A 394 11.02 0.10 10.24
C ILE A 394 11.88 1.25 10.73
N VAL A 395 11.97 1.46 12.04
CA VAL A 395 12.74 2.58 12.61
C VAL A 395 14.21 2.51 12.21
N LEU A 396 14.84 1.34 12.29
CA LEU A 396 16.22 1.16 11.85
C LEU A 396 16.37 1.45 10.36
N TYR A 397 15.46 0.94 9.54
CA TYR A 397 15.48 1.12 8.09
C TYR A 397 15.39 2.61 7.70
N ILE A 398 14.32 3.28 8.16
CA ILE A 398 14.07 4.68 7.75
C ILE A 398 15.12 5.64 8.30
N ALA A 399 15.58 5.46 9.55
CA ALA A 399 16.63 6.29 10.13
C ALA A 399 17.93 6.17 9.32
N ALA A 400 18.34 4.96 8.95
CA ALA A 400 19.50 4.74 8.12
C ALA A 400 19.38 5.45 6.76
N MET A 401 18.20 5.34 6.12
CA MET A 401 17.97 5.95 4.81
C MET A 401 17.87 7.48 4.87
N TRP A 402 17.31 8.05 5.93
CA TRP A 402 17.28 9.50 6.11
C TRP A 402 18.68 10.07 6.30
N ILE A 403 19.49 9.46 7.16
CA ILE A 403 20.87 9.92 7.41
C ILE A 403 21.69 9.79 6.12
N ALA A 404 21.63 8.62 5.46
CA ALA A 404 22.32 8.39 4.20
C ALA A 404 21.89 9.39 3.12
N GLY A 405 20.59 9.62 2.97
CA GLY A 405 20.05 10.49 1.93
C GLY A 405 20.40 11.97 2.13
N VAL A 406 20.32 12.48 3.36
CA VAL A 406 20.74 13.84 3.67
C VAL A 406 22.25 14.00 3.41
N MET A 407 23.06 13.04 3.85
CA MET A 407 24.51 13.02 3.59
C MET A 407 24.82 13.00 2.09
N GLN A 408 24.16 12.14 1.30
CA GLN A 408 24.31 12.08 -0.17
C GLN A 408 24.00 13.46 -0.79
N GLY A 409 22.86 14.04 -0.46
CA GLY A 409 22.45 15.33 -1.02
C GLY A 409 23.44 16.45 -0.69
N LEU A 410 24.00 16.48 0.51
CA LEU A 410 25.03 17.43 0.90
C LEU A 410 26.34 17.20 0.14
N MET A 411 26.79 15.94 0.01
CA MET A 411 28.03 15.61 -0.71
C MET A 411 27.92 15.90 -2.21
N TRP A 412 26.78 15.60 -2.84
CA TRP A 412 26.58 15.85 -4.28
C TRP A 412 26.51 17.32 -4.64
N ARG A 413 26.21 18.20 -3.69
CA ARG A 413 26.10 19.65 -3.87
C ARG A 413 27.34 20.42 -3.42
N ALA A 414 28.29 19.75 -2.78
CA ALA A 414 29.51 20.39 -2.33
C ALA A 414 30.43 20.69 -3.54
N VAL A 415 30.75 21.97 -3.73
CA VAL A 415 31.66 22.46 -4.77
C VAL A 415 32.81 23.25 -4.18
N ASN A 416 33.96 23.11 -4.78
CA ASN A 416 35.16 23.88 -4.47
C ASN A 416 35.02 25.31 -5.04
N PRO A 417 35.88 26.28 -4.58
CA PRO A 417 35.84 27.64 -5.09
C PRO A 417 36.06 27.77 -6.61
N ASP A 418 36.72 26.81 -7.23
CA ASP A 418 36.94 26.73 -8.68
C ASP A 418 35.78 26.10 -9.46
N GLY A 419 34.69 25.71 -8.76
CA GLY A 419 33.51 25.08 -9.35
C GLY A 419 33.59 23.55 -9.55
N THR A 420 34.70 22.91 -9.19
CA THR A 420 34.82 21.44 -9.23
C THR A 420 34.05 20.78 -8.07
N LEU A 421 33.67 19.51 -8.22
CA LEU A 421 33.03 18.76 -7.14
C LEU A 421 34.00 18.49 -6.00
N THR A 422 33.59 18.74 -4.74
CA THR A 422 34.38 18.42 -3.55
C THR A 422 34.56 16.94 -3.35
N TYR A 423 33.52 16.16 -3.65
CA TYR A 423 33.49 14.71 -3.48
C TYR A 423 33.24 14.02 -4.83
N THR A 424 33.94 12.92 -5.08
CA THR A 424 33.64 12.03 -6.17
C THR A 424 32.37 11.22 -5.89
N PHE A 425 31.74 10.69 -6.93
CA PHE A 425 30.59 9.78 -6.76
C PHE A 425 30.96 8.56 -5.91
N VAL A 426 32.14 7.99 -6.12
CA VAL A 426 32.62 6.81 -5.36
C VAL A 426 32.78 7.12 -3.86
N GLU A 427 33.23 8.32 -3.49
CA GLU A 427 33.32 8.72 -2.09
C GLU A 427 31.93 8.81 -1.45
N SER A 428 30.94 9.35 -2.15
CA SER A 428 29.56 9.39 -1.64
C SER A 428 28.96 7.98 -1.47
N VAL A 429 29.22 7.05 -2.41
CA VAL A 429 28.80 5.65 -2.30
C VAL A 429 29.46 4.97 -1.10
N LYS A 430 30.79 5.14 -0.91
CA LYS A 430 31.49 4.57 0.25
C LYS A 430 30.94 5.08 1.58
N ALA A 431 30.58 6.36 1.66
CA ALA A 431 30.00 6.96 2.85
C ALA A 431 28.63 6.38 3.21
N THR A 432 27.86 5.87 2.24
CA THR A 432 26.54 5.25 2.49
C THR A 432 26.59 3.79 2.96
N TYR A 433 27.71 3.09 2.79
CA TYR A 433 27.85 1.66 3.13
C TYR A 433 27.39 1.28 4.55
N PRO A 434 27.77 1.97 5.62
CA PRO A 434 27.34 1.63 6.97
C PRO A 434 25.81 1.63 7.11
N PHE A 435 25.13 2.55 6.44
CA PHE A 435 23.68 2.68 6.45
C PHE A 435 22.99 1.58 5.65
N TYR A 436 23.62 1.09 4.60
CA TYR A 436 23.12 -0.08 3.86
C TYR A 436 23.14 -1.35 4.70
N VAL A 437 24.15 -1.55 5.55
CA VAL A 437 24.18 -2.67 6.50
C VAL A 437 23.03 -2.54 7.55
N ILE A 438 22.79 -1.34 8.08
CA ILE A 438 21.67 -1.09 9.00
C ILE A 438 20.32 -1.32 8.30
N ARG A 439 20.19 -0.91 7.04
CA ARG A 439 19.03 -1.17 6.20
C ARG A 439 18.74 -2.66 6.07
N VAL A 440 19.76 -3.49 5.84
CA VAL A 440 19.62 -4.96 5.80
C VAL A 440 19.13 -5.50 7.15
N ALA A 441 19.71 -5.05 8.25
CA ALA A 441 19.29 -5.48 9.60
C ALA A 441 17.82 -5.12 9.87
N GLY A 442 17.40 -3.91 9.54
CA GLY A 442 16.01 -3.48 9.65
C GLY A 442 15.07 -4.32 8.79
N GLY A 443 15.46 -4.61 7.54
CA GLY A 443 14.71 -5.46 6.62
C GLY A 443 14.58 -6.91 7.11
N LEU A 444 15.64 -7.48 7.68
CA LEU A 444 15.63 -8.83 8.26
C LEU A 444 14.68 -8.92 9.47
N LEU A 445 14.66 -7.91 10.34
CA LEU A 445 13.70 -7.85 11.45
C LEU A 445 12.26 -7.81 10.93
N TYR A 446 12.00 -6.98 9.93
CA TYR A 446 10.66 -6.87 9.36
C TYR A 446 10.21 -8.17 8.67
N LEU A 447 11.09 -8.80 7.89
CA LEU A 447 10.85 -10.11 7.28
C LEU A 447 10.64 -11.19 8.35
N GLY A 448 11.44 -11.20 9.41
CA GLY A 448 11.27 -12.12 10.54
C GLY A 448 9.88 -11.98 11.17
N GLY A 449 9.42 -10.75 11.36
CA GLY A 449 8.06 -10.48 11.82
C GLY A 449 6.99 -11.03 10.87
N MET A 450 7.17 -10.87 9.54
CA MET A 450 6.28 -11.45 8.54
C MET A 450 6.24 -12.99 8.57
N LEU A 451 7.36 -13.64 8.82
CA LEU A 451 7.42 -15.10 8.98
C LEU A 451 6.67 -15.54 10.23
N VAL A 452 6.79 -14.81 11.34
CA VAL A 452 5.98 -15.04 12.56
C VAL A 452 4.48 -14.89 12.26
N MET A 453 4.09 -13.87 11.48
CA MET A 453 2.71 -13.70 11.04
C MET A 453 2.24 -14.86 10.17
N ALA A 454 3.03 -15.27 9.19
CA ALA A 454 2.70 -16.38 8.28
C ALA A 454 2.45 -17.68 9.06
N TRP A 455 3.34 -18.01 10.00
CA TRP A 455 3.14 -19.15 10.90
C TRP A 455 1.84 -19.02 11.72
N ASN A 456 1.59 -17.87 12.35
CA ASN A 456 0.42 -17.67 13.19
C ASN A 456 -0.90 -17.72 12.39
N VAL A 457 -0.90 -17.18 11.17
CA VAL A 457 -2.04 -17.26 10.24
C VAL A 457 -2.28 -18.71 9.81
N TRP A 458 -1.24 -19.43 9.42
CA TRP A 458 -1.32 -20.83 9.06
C TRP A 458 -1.86 -21.68 10.22
N ALA A 459 -1.28 -21.56 11.42
CA ALA A 459 -1.73 -22.28 12.61
C ALA A 459 -3.19 -21.96 12.99
N THR A 460 -3.63 -20.72 12.80
CA THR A 460 -5.03 -20.32 13.01
C THR A 460 -5.95 -20.98 11.98
N ALA A 461 -5.54 -21.01 10.71
CA ALA A 461 -6.33 -21.54 9.62
C ALA A 461 -6.52 -23.07 9.73
N ILE A 462 -5.45 -23.82 10.01
CA ILE A 462 -5.53 -25.31 10.12
C ILE A 462 -6.26 -25.79 11.37
N SER A 463 -6.23 -25.00 12.46
CA SER A 463 -6.95 -25.31 13.70
C SER A 463 -8.41 -24.81 13.69
N GLY A 464 -8.80 -24.10 12.66
CA GLY A 464 -10.15 -23.60 12.43
C GLY A 464 -10.87 -24.32 11.32
N ARG A 465 -12.08 -23.85 11.02
CA ARG A 465 -12.88 -24.28 9.86
C ARG A 465 -13.57 -23.06 9.25
N SER A 466 -13.79 -23.10 7.95
CA SER A 466 -14.54 -22.02 7.30
C SER A 466 -15.98 -21.96 7.82
N VAL A 467 -16.42 -20.77 8.22
CA VAL A 467 -17.78 -20.55 8.74
C VAL A 467 -18.59 -19.76 7.71
N LYS A 468 -19.83 -20.14 7.52
CA LYS A 468 -20.80 -19.35 6.77
C LYS A 468 -21.47 -18.38 7.72
N VAL A 469 -21.17 -17.08 7.58
CA VAL A 469 -21.77 -16.03 8.40
C VAL A 469 -23.05 -15.55 7.76
N ALA A 470 -24.16 -15.68 8.50
CA ALA A 470 -25.46 -15.23 8.03
C ALA A 470 -25.52 -13.70 7.95
N ILE A 471 -26.24 -13.20 6.95
CA ILE A 471 -26.52 -11.77 6.80
C ILE A 471 -27.65 -11.44 7.78
N PRO A 472 -27.46 -10.43 8.66
CA PRO A 472 -28.51 -10.02 9.60
C PRO A 472 -29.79 -9.60 8.89
N ALA A 473 -30.95 -9.88 9.50
CA ALA A 473 -32.20 -9.27 9.07
C ALA A 473 -32.11 -7.74 9.31
N VAL A 474 -32.46 -6.97 8.29
CA VAL A 474 -32.45 -5.51 8.41
C VAL A 474 -33.66 -5.09 9.26
N ASN A 475 -33.42 -4.43 10.38
CA ASN A 475 -34.51 -3.80 11.15
C ASN A 475 -35.13 -2.67 10.31
N ALA A 476 -36.47 -2.60 10.29
CA ALA A 476 -37.22 -1.62 9.50
C ALA A 476 -36.84 -0.14 9.79
N ALA A 477 -36.22 0.13 10.93
CA ALA A 477 -35.70 1.46 11.28
C ALA A 477 -34.44 1.89 10.51
N HIS A 478 -33.76 0.95 9.84
CA HIS A 478 -32.52 1.22 9.08
C HIS A 478 -32.64 0.88 7.58
N ALA A 479 -33.83 0.41 7.15
CA ALA A 479 -34.12 0.07 5.75
C ALA A 479 -34.43 1.30 4.87
#